data_482b06dad8a22c49c61d154a67db17a3
#
_entry.id   482b06dad8a22c49c61d154a67db17a3
#
_cell.length_a   1.000
_cell.length_b   1.000
_cell.length_c   1.000
_cell.angle_alpha   90.00
_cell.angle_beta   90.00
_cell.angle_gamma   90.00
#
_symmetry.space_group_name_H-M   'P 1'
#
loop_
_entity.id
_entity.type
_entity.pdbx_description
1 polymer ?
#
loop_
_entity_poly.entity_id
_entity_poly.type
_entity_poly.pdbx_seq_one_letter_code
_entity_poly.pdbx_strand_id
1 'polypeptide(L)'
;MSKAFSNFLKDQDTILHKEYIMERYKKGTVGLGSNVSAPKIDPPKPVFIKDKFKIDLENIASLNKSHPARIYLEQSRKISGKILEHLYYCNNFKEWTNAQKQTFDDVTNDEPRIIIPLRYKGTLIGYQGRSLLPKSKIKYITIMLEENAPKIYGLDNIKTAETVYVTEGPFDSTFISNSIAMCGADGDVSKWGITNPVWIYDNEPRNRQIVERLSATIDRGDRVVIFPKNILEKDINDMYLSGQNVQ
;
A
#
# COMPACT_ATOMS: atom_id res chain seq x y z
N MET A 1 41.44 6.20 14.01
CA MET A 1 41.45 4.72 14.16
C MET A 1 41.03 4.13 12.83
N SER A 2 41.72 3.36 12.32
CA SER A 2 42.79 3.48 11.38
C SER A 2 42.65 2.32 10.38
N LYS A 3 43.15 2.54 9.20
CA LYS A 3 43.36 1.54 8.15
C LYS A 3 43.94 0.23 8.69
N ALA A 4 44.76 0.33 9.76
CA ALA A 4 45.36 -0.83 10.46
C ALA A 4 44.33 -1.76 11.14
N PHE A 5 43.31 -1.23 11.80
CA PHE A 5 42.28 -2.04 12.45
C PHE A 5 41.36 -2.73 11.43
N SER A 6 41.02 -2.03 10.33
CA SER A 6 40.26 -2.62 9.23
C SER A 6 41.02 -3.77 8.56
N ASN A 7 42.33 -3.62 8.34
CA ASN A 7 43.16 -4.68 7.79
C ASN A 7 43.27 -5.87 8.75
N PHE A 8 43.47 -5.60 10.04
CA PHE A 8 43.48 -6.64 11.08
C PHE A 8 42.21 -7.47 11.09
N LEU A 9 41.02 -6.80 11.09
CA LEU A 9 39.74 -7.52 11.02
C LEU A 9 39.60 -8.35 9.74
N LYS A 10 40.05 -7.84 8.61
CA LYS A 10 40.00 -8.55 7.34
C LYS A 10 40.83 -9.85 7.37
N ASP A 11 41.96 -9.83 8.04
CA ASP A 11 42.85 -10.99 8.15
C ASP A 11 42.38 -12.02 9.18
N GLN A 12 41.61 -11.61 10.20
CA GLN A 12 41.11 -12.49 11.26
C GLN A 12 39.68 -13.04 10.96
N ASP A 13 38.78 -12.20 10.48
CA ASP A 13 37.40 -12.59 10.19
C ASP A 13 36.81 -11.70 9.11
N THR A 14 36.59 -12.29 7.94
CA THR A 14 36.04 -11.58 6.79
C THR A 14 34.57 -11.17 6.94
N ILE A 15 33.80 -11.85 7.80
CA ILE A 15 32.40 -11.53 8.10
C ILE A 15 32.36 -10.32 9.01
N LEU A 16 33.10 -10.35 10.10
CA LEU A 16 33.22 -9.26 11.06
C LEU A 16 33.78 -7.99 10.41
N HIS A 17 34.73 -8.14 9.47
CA HIS A 17 35.25 -7.02 8.67
C HIS A 17 34.15 -6.38 7.80
N LYS A 18 33.29 -7.17 7.16
CA LYS A 18 32.16 -6.64 6.37
C LYS A 18 31.17 -5.88 7.23
N GLU A 19 30.83 -6.42 8.40
CA GLU A 19 29.94 -5.77 9.36
C GLU A 19 30.53 -4.44 9.87
N TYR A 20 31.80 -4.43 10.22
CA TYR A 20 32.52 -3.22 10.64
C TYR A 20 32.53 -2.15 9.56
N ILE A 21 32.77 -2.51 8.32
CA ILE A 21 32.73 -1.56 7.18
C ILE A 21 31.30 -1.03 6.98
N MET A 22 30.28 -1.89 7.03
CA MET A 22 28.88 -1.48 6.91
C MET A 22 28.45 -0.52 8.02
N GLU A 23 28.87 -0.78 9.26
CA GLU A 23 28.57 0.11 10.39
C GLU A 23 29.23 1.49 10.27
N ARG A 24 30.45 1.54 9.74
CA ARG A 24 31.12 2.80 9.43
C ARG A 24 30.43 3.59 8.33
N TYR A 25 29.94 2.93 7.29
CA TYR A 25 29.13 3.57 6.26
C TYR A 25 27.84 4.17 6.85
N LYS A 26 27.14 3.42 7.68
CA LYS A 26 25.92 3.90 8.37
C LYS A 26 26.16 5.10 9.28
N LYS A 27 27.33 5.16 9.94
CA LYS A 27 27.71 6.26 10.86
C LYS A 27 28.36 7.46 10.16
N GLY A 28 28.45 7.48 8.82
CA GLY A 28 29.04 8.61 8.07
C GLY A 28 30.52 8.87 8.35
N THR A 29 31.23 7.95 9.00
CA THR A 29 32.63 8.10 9.40
C THR A 29 33.64 7.55 8.40
N VAL A 30 33.27 7.35 7.15
CA VAL A 30 34.22 7.03 6.08
C VAL A 30 34.70 8.32 5.43
N GLY A 31 35.73 8.74 5.90
CA GLY A 31 36.88 9.50 5.73
C GLY A 31 36.98 10.53 4.63
N LEU A 32 37.37 11.67 4.97
CA LEU A 32 38.15 12.65 4.26
C LEU A 32 39.21 11.98 3.36
N GLY A 33 38.99 12.01 2.06
CA GLY A 33 40.07 11.76 1.11
C GLY A 33 39.78 10.94 -0.14
N SER A 34 38.58 10.94 -0.66
CA SER A 34 38.36 10.72 -2.09
C SER A 34 36.96 11.20 -2.50
N ASN A 35 36.88 12.13 -3.42
CA ASN A 35 35.67 12.53 -4.14
C ASN A 35 35.18 11.42 -5.10
N VAL A 36 35.05 10.22 -4.60
CA VAL A 36 34.35 9.16 -5.29
C VAL A 36 32.94 9.14 -4.71
N SER A 37 32.05 9.88 -5.36
CA SER A 37 30.62 9.65 -5.16
C SER A 37 30.39 8.16 -5.37
N ALA A 38 29.81 7.48 -4.37
CA ALA A 38 29.36 6.11 -4.55
C ALA A 38 28.50 6.07 -5.83
N PRO A 39 28.72 5.11 -6.75
CA PRO A 39 27.87 5.00 -7.91
C PRO A 39 26.43 4.88 -7.41
N LYS A 40 25.55 5.79 -7.81
CA LYS A 40 24.11 5.63 -7.63
C LYS A 40 23.72 4.45 -8.50
N ILE A 41 23.75 3.26 -7.90
CA ILE A 41 23.14 2.09 -8.51
C ILE A 41 21.64 2.31 -8.29
N ASP A 42 20.98 2.95 -9.23
CA ASP A 42 19.54 2.92 -9.28
C ASP A 42 19.15 1.44 -9.42
N PRO A 43 18.40 0.88 -8.50
CA PRO A 43 17.90 -0.48 -8.67
C PRO A 43 17.16 -0.55 -10.01
N PRO A 44 17.33 -1.62 -10.80
CA PRO A 44 16.66 -1.73 -12.07
C PRO A 44 15.15 -1.55 -11.84
N LYS A 45 14.55 -0.63 -12.61
CA LYS A 45 13.11 -0.40 -12.52
C LYS A 45 12.41 -1.73 -12.79
N PRO A 46 11.50 -2.17 -11.92
CA PRO A 46 10.81 -3.44 -12.12
C PRO A 46 10.11 -3.45 -13.47
N VAL A 47 10.38 -4.46 -14.28
CA VAL A 47 9.72 -4.69 -15.57
C VAL A 47 8.59 -5.67 -15.32
N PHE A 48 7.35 -5.17 -15.39
CA PHE A 48 6.16 -6.01 -15.24
C PHE A 48 5.76 -6.58 -16.60
N ILE A 49 5.51 -7.89 -16.66
CA ILE A 49 5.02 -8.56 -17.86
C ILE A 49 3.54 -8.22 -18.01
N LYS A 50 3.19 -7.45 -19.05
CA LYS A 50 1.79 -7.13 -19.34
C LYS A 50 0.98 -8.41 -19.56
N ASP A 51 -0.25 -8.40 -19.04
CA ASP A 51 -1.27 -9.45 -19.24
C ASP A 51 -0.93 -10.86 -18.73
N LYS A 52 0.09 -11.00 -17.87
CA LYS A 52 0.40 -12.28 -17.24
C LYS A 52 -0.73 -12.79 -16.35
N PHE A 53 -1.40 -11.88 -15.66
CA PHE A 53 -2.51 -12.17 -14.76
C PHE A 53 -3.76 -11.42 -15.20
N LYS A 54 -4.90 -12.11 -15.15
CA LYS A 54 -6.21 -11.55 -15.51
C LYS A 54 -7.22 -11.81 -14.39
N ILE A 55 -8.14 -10.87 -14.22
CA ILE A 55 -9.28 -11.06 -13.35
C ILE A 55 -10.43 -11.57 -14.21
N ASP A 56 -10.73 -12.86 -14.10
CA ASP A 56 -11.80 -13.59 -14.77
C ASP A 56 -13.10 -13.65 -13.93
N LEU A 57 -13.30 -12.62 -13.11
CA LEU A 57 -14.43 -12.48 -12.21
C LEU A 57 -15.44 -11.46 -12.74
N GLU A 58 -16.68 -11.61 -12.31
CA GLU A 58 -17.73 -10.64 -12.62
C GLU A 58 -17.48 -9.32 -11.89
N ASN A 59 -17.55 -8.18 -12.60
CA ASN A 59 -17.44 -6.89 -11.97
C ASN A 59 -18.70 -6.53 -11.18
N ILE A 60 -18.54 -5.69 -10.15
CA ILE A 60 -19.64 -5.35 -9.24
C ILE A 60 -20.78 -4.60 -9.96
N ALA A 61 -20.46 -3.81 -11.01
CA ALA A 61 -21.48 -3.05 -11.75
C ALA A 61 -22.46 -3.95 -12.50
N SER A 62 -22.01 -5.15 -12.96
CA SER A 62 -22.84 -6.11 -13.68
C SER A 62 -23.72 -6.97 -12.76
N LEU A 63 -23.39 -7.06 -11.47
CA LEU A 63 -24.20 -7.82 -10.50
C LEU A 63 -25.58 -7.20 -10.30
N ASN A 64 -26.56 -8.05 -9.93
CA ASN A 64 -27.87 -7.57 -9.55
C ASN A 64 -27.79 -6.60 -8.35
N LYS A 65 -28.64 -5.56 -8.34
CA LYS A 65 -28.69 -4.57 -7.25
C LYS A 65 -28.98 -5.18 -5.86
N SER A 66 -29.58 -6.35 -5.81
CA SER A 66 -29.82 -7.10 -4.59
C SER A 66 -28.63 -7.98 -4.16
N HIS A 67 -27.57 -8.05 -4.95
CA HIS A 67 -26.40 -8.86 -4.63
C HIS A 67 -25.67 -8.30 -3.39
N PRO A 68 -25.26 -9.14 -2.41
CA PRO A 68 -24.65 -8.68 -1.15
C PRO A 68 -23.45 -7.75 -1.33
N ALA A 69 -22.57 -8.02 -2.30
CA ALA A 69 -21.42 -7.19 -2.58
C ALA A 69 -21.81 -5.79 -3.06
N ARG A 70 -22.88 -5.72 -3.89
CA ARG A 70 -23.38 -4.45 -4.41
C ARG A 70 -24.11 -3.64 -3.33
N ILE A 71 -24.94 -4.31 -2.51
CA ILE A 71 -25.58 -3.69 -1.33
C ILE A 71 -24.51 -3.13 -0.38
N TYR A 72 -23.47 -3.90 -0.11
CA TYR A 72 -22.38 -3.47 0.76
C TYR A 72 -21.71 -2.19 0.25
N LEU A 73 -21.36 -2.12 -1.03
CA LEU A 73 -20.70 -0.94 -1.58
C LEU A 73 -21.66 0.25 -1.70
N GLU A 74 -22.83 0.08 -2.33
CA GLU A 74 -23.74 1.19 -2.65
C GLU A 74 -24.50 1.69 -1.40
N GLN A 75 -24.93 0.80 -0.52
CA GLN A 75 -25.77 1.19 0.64
C GLN A 75 -24.95 1.42 1.90
N SER A 76 -24.03 0.50 2.23
CA SER A 76 -23.27 0.59 3.49
C SER A 76 -22.06 1.50 3.38
N ARG A 77 -21.40 1.56 2.20
CA ARG A 77 -20.19 2.36 1.99
C ARG A 77 -20.43 3.62 1.15
N LYS A 78 -21.59 3.75 0.51
CA LYS A 78 -21.92 4.84 -0.42
C LYS A 78 -20.94 4.97 -1.60
N ILE A 79 -20.32 3.86 -1.97
CA ILE A 79 -19.44 3.75 -3.13
C ILE A 79 -20.29 3.34 -4.33
N SER A 80 -20.37 4.17 -5.35
CA SER A 80 -21.25 3.98 -6.52
C SER A 80 -20.60 4.53 -7.81
N GLY A 81 -21.26 4.31 -8.93
CA GLY A 81 -20.82 4.82 -10.23
C GLY A 81 -19.71 3.99 -10.87
N LYS A 82 -18.84 4.64 -11.63
CA LYS A 82 -17.82 3.97 -12.47
C LYS A 82 -16.83 3.09 -11.70
N ILE A 83 -16.61 3.36 -10.44
CA ILE A 83 -15.68 2.55 -9.63
C ILE A 83 -16.13 1.10 -9.51
N LEU A 84 -17.45 0.83 -9.54
CA LEU A 84 -17.99 -0.52 -9.48
C LEU A 84 -17.60 -1.39 -10.69
N GLU A 85 -17.25 -0.78 -11.81
CA GLU A 85 -16.75 -1.45 -13.02
C GLU A 85 -15.33 -2.00 -12.82
N HIS A 86 -14.60 -1.47 -11.84
CA HIS A 86 -13.23 -1.81 -11.53
C HIS A 86 -13.06 -2.65 -10.26
N LEU A 87 -14.17 -2.98 -9.60
CA LEU A 87 -14.22 -3.89 -8.46
C LEU A 87 -14.91 -5.18 -8.88
N TYR A 88 -14.47 -6.32 -8.32
CA TYR A 88 -14.98 -7.62 -8.73
C TYR A 88 -15.49 -8.41 -7.53
N TYR A 89 -16.38 -9.36 -7.80
CA TYR A 89 -16.87 -10.29 -6.79
C TYR A 89 -16.17 -11.63 -6.93
N CYS A 90 -15.68 -12.17 -5.82
CA CYS A 90 -15.11 -13.49 -5.74
C CYS A 90 -15.81 -14.28 -4.63
N ASN A 91 -16.46 -15.39 -4.99
CA ASN A 91 -17.16 -16.22 -4.02
C ASN A 91 -16.19 -17.06 -3.18
N ASN A 92 -15.18 -17.66 -3.83
CA ASN A 92 -14.19 -18.52 -3.21
C ASN A 92 -12.81 -17.88 -3.36
N PHE A 93 -12.47 -16.98 -2.45
CA PHE A 93 -11.29 -16.13 -2.57
C PHE A 93 -9.96 -16.89 -2.52
N LYS A 94 -9.83 -17.85 -1.61
CA LYS A 94 -8.58 -18.61 -1.46
C LYS A 94 -8.33 -19.51 -2.67
N GLU A 95 -9.36 -20.21 -3.14
CA GLU A 95 -9.29 -21.09 -4.30
C GLU A 95 -8.95 -20.30 -5.57
N TRP A 96 -9.64 -19.19 -5.79
CA TRP A 96 -9.38 -18.30 -6.93
C TRP A 96 -7.97 -17.70 -6.87
N THR A 97 -7.50 -17.31 -5.69
CA THR A 97 -6.14 -16.80 -5.48
C THR A 97 -5.10 -17.85 -5.82
N ASN A 98 -5.28 -19.10 -5.34
CA ASN A 98 -4.35 -20.19 -5.62
C ASN A 98 -4.27 -20.55 -7.10
N ALA A 99 -5.33 -20.35 -7.87
CA ALA A 99 -5.31 -20.50 -9.32
C ALA A 99 -4.44 -19.44 -10.02
N GLN A 100 -4.28 -18.25 -9.43
CA GLN A 100 -3.41 -17.18 -9.93
C GLN A 100 -1.96 -17.34 -9.41
N LYS A 101 -1.84 -17.57 -8.11
CA LYS A 101 -0.57 -17.71 -7.39
C LYS A 101 -0.81 -18.55 -6.14
N GLN A 102 -0.12 -19.67 -6.00
CA GLN A 102 -0.19 -20.50 -4.80
C GLN A 102 0.17 -19.66 -3.57
N THR A 103 -0.80 -19.46 -2.68
CA THR A 103 -0.70 -18.56 -1.53
C THR A 103 -1.23 -19.20 -0.25
N PHE A 104 -2.31 -19.97 -0.34
CA PHE A 104 -2.97 -20.59 0.80
C PHE A 104 -2.74 -22.11 0.78
N ASP A 105 -2.23 -22.64 1.89
CA ASP A 105 -2.08 -24.09 2.06
C ASP A 105 -3.43 -24.76 2.32
N ASP A 106 -4.34 -24.06 3.01
CA ASP A 106 -5.69 -24.51 3.33
C ASP A 106 -6.74 -23.59 2.71
N VAL A 107 -7.54 -24.16 1.82
CA VAL A 107 -8.68 -23.50 1.17
C VAL A 107 -10.02 -23.81 1.84
N THR A 108 -10.03 -24.59 2.91
CA THR A 108 -11.25 -24.82 3.70
C THR A 108 -11.72 -23.52 4.35
N ASN A 109 -13.02 -23.40 4.62
CA ASN A 109 -13.62 -22.17 5.14
C ASN A 109 -13.27 -20.92 4.32
N ASP A 110 -13.33 -21.07 3.00
CA ASP A 110 -13.19 -19.93 2.10
C ASP A 110 -14.38 -18.97 2.24
N GLU A 111 -14.17 -17.71 1.91
CA GLU A 111 -15.18 -16.67 2.11
C GLU A 111 -15.30 -15.72 0.93
N PRO A 112 -16.50 -15.20 0.66
CA PRO A 112 -16.70 -14.24 -0.42
C PRO A 112 -16.02 -12.92 -0.11
N ARG A 113 -15.35 -12.37 -1.14
CA ARG A 113 -14.64 -11.10 -1.04
C ARG A 113 -14.89 -10.21 -2.25
N ILE A 114 -14.83 -8.91 -2.03
CA ILE A 114 -14.68 -7.91 -3.09
C ILE A 114 -13.19 -7.82 -3.43
N ILE A 115 -12.87 -7.98 -4.70
CA ILE A 115 -11.51 -7.86 -5.22
C ILE A 115 -11.29 -6.44 -5.68
N ILE A 116 -10.26 -5.82 -5.15
CA ILE A 116 -9.82 -4.46 -5.43
C ILE A 116 -8.47 -4.58 -6.15
N PRO A 117 -8.40 -4.44 -7.48
CA PRO A 117 -7.18 -4.61 -8.23
C PRO A 117 -6.14 -3.54 -7.92
N LEU A 118 -4.90 -3.94 -7.77
CA LEU A 118 -3.75 -3.04 -7.74
C LEU A 118 -3.12 -3.05 -9.13
N ARG A 119 -3.09 -1.89 -9.77
CA ARG A 119 -2.54 -1.72 -11.13
C ARG A 119 -1.42 -0.70 -11.14
N TYR A 120 -0.44 -0.96 -11.97
CA TYR A 120 0.63 -0.02 -12.25
C TYR A 120 0.98 -0.06 -13.73
N LYS A 121 0.86 1.09 -14.40
CA LYS A 121 1.03 1.24 -15.87
C LYS A 121 0.15 0.26 -16.66
N GLY A 122 -1.10 0.14 -16.25
CA GLY A 122 -2.10 -0.75 -16.86
C GLY A 122 -1.96 -2.23 -16.51
N THR A 123 -0.84 -2.65 -15.89
CA THR A 123 -0.59 -4.05 -15.53
C THR A 123 -1.20 -4.38 -14.17
N LEU A 124 -1.88 -5.53 -14.06
CA LEU A 124 -2.33 -6.07 -12.77
C LEU A 124 -1.11 -6.60 -12.00
N ILE A 125 -0.77 -5.94 -10.89
CA ILE A 125 0.41 -6.27 -10.07
C ILE A 125 0.04 -6.97 -8.75
N GLY A 126 -1.22 -6.92 -8.38
CA GLY A 126 -1.76 -7.51 -7.17
C GLY A 126 -3.23 -7.16 -7.01
N TYR A 127 -3.79 -7.56 -5.90
CA TYR A 127 -5.15 -7.20 -5.51
C TYR A 127 -5.33 -7.26 -4.01
N GLN A 128 -6.33 -6.55 -3.51
CA GLN A 128 -6.77 -6.67 -2.14
C GLN A 128 -8.17 -7.28 -2.11
N GLY A 129 -8.36 -8.31 -1.27
CA GLY A 129 -9.64 -8.96 -1.06
C GLY A 129 -10.32 -8.45 0.21
N ARG A 130 -11.43 -7.70 0.09
CA ARG A 130 -12.25 -7.27 1.22
C ARG A 130 -13.32 -8.31 1.53
N SER A 131 -13.30 -8.89 2.73
CA SER A 131 -14.33 -9.83 3.17
C SER A 131 -15.71 -9.20 3.26
N LEU A 132 -16.72 -9.93 2.77
CA LEU A 132 -18.14 -9.58 2.93
C LEU A 132 -18.75 -10.13 4.21
N LEU A 133 -18.06 -11.03 4.92
CA LEU A 133 -18.55 -11.60 6.14
C LEU A 133 -18.34 -10.63 7.32
N PRO A 134 -19.40 -10.28 8.09
CA PRO A 134 -19.29 -9.37 9.24
C PRO A 134 -18.32 -9.86 10.31
N LYS A 135 -18.25 -11.18 10.53
CA LYS A 135 -17.42 -11.83 11.55
C LYS A 135 -16.08 -12.34 11.02
N SER A 136 -15.67 -11.98 9.80
CA SER A 136 -14.37 -12.39 9.28
C SER A 136 -13.25 -11.86 10.18
N LYS A 137 -12.30 -12.75 10.52
CA LYS A 137 -11.12 -12.41 11.34
C LYS A 137 -10.18 -11.46 10.62
N ILE A 138 -10.08 -11.59 9.29
CA ILE A 138 -9.19 -10.79 8.45
C ILE A 138 -10.05 -10.05 7.43
N LYS A 139 -10.30 -8.79 7.69
CA LYS A 139 -11.15 -7.96 6.82
C LYS A 139 -10.54 -7.72 5.45
N TYR A 140 -9.24 -7.50 5.39
CA TYR A 140 -8.50 -7.25 4.15
C TYR A 140 -7.33 -8.20 4.03
N ILE A 141 -7.15 -8.80 2.86
CA ILE A 141 -5.97 -9.60 2.50
C ILE A 141 -5.41 -9.01 1.21
N THR A 142 -4.13 -8.65 1.22
CA THR A 142 -3.44 -8.15 0.02
C THR A 142 -2.56 -9.24 -0.57
N ILE A 143 -2.76 -9.55 -1.84
CA ILE A 143 -2.00 -10.52 -2.61
C ILE A 143 -1.19 -9.77 -3.66
N MET A 144 0.14 -9.93 -3.61
CA MET A 144 1.02 -9.39 -4.63
C MET A 144 1.37 -10.48 -5.64
N LEU A 145 1.04 -10.22 -6.89
CA LEU A 145 1.36 -11.10 -8.01
C LEU A 145 2.82 -10.92 -8.46
N GLU A 146 3.33 -9.70 -8.32
CA GLU A 146 4.71 -9.32 -8.60
C GLU A 146 5.39 -8.87 -7.28
N GLU A 147 6.54 -9.47 -6.93
CA GLU A 147 7.16 -9.31 -5.61
C GLU A 147 7.66 -7.90 -5.32
N ASN A 148 8.20 -7.22 -6.34
CA ASN A 148 8.75 -5.87 -6.19
C ASN A 148 7.75 -4.75 -6.55
N ALA A 149 6.49 -5.11 -6.73
CA ALA A 149 5.45 -4.16 -7.09
C ALA A 149 4.94 -3.38 -5.86
N PRO A 150 4.46 -2.14 -6.06
CA PRO A 150 3.91 -1.34 -4.98
C PRO A 150 2.59 -1.92 -4.46
N LYS A 151 2.47 -2.07 -3.15
CA LYS A 151 1.18 -2.36 -2.48
C LYS A 151 0.32 -1.09 -2.39
N ILE A 152 0.07 -0.48 -3.53
CA ILE A 152 -0.62 0.81 -3.62
C ILE A 152 -1.79 0.69 -4.59
N TYR A 153 -2.96 1.11 -4.14
CA TYR A 153 -4.13 1.24 -4.97
C TYR A 153 -4.19 2.63 -5.61
N GLY A 154 -4.64 2.71 -6.86
CA GLY A 154 -4.94 3.99 -7.52
C GLY A 154 -3.79 4.64 -8.28
N LEU A 155 -2.59 4.04 -8.33
CA LEU A 155 -1.40 4.64 -8.99
C LEU A 155 -1.61 5.05 -10.45
N ASP A 156 -2.45 4.34 -11.19
CA ASP A 156 -2.71 4.64 -12.60
C ASP A 156 -3.70 5.81 -12.81
N ASN A 157 -4.35 6.26 -11.72
CA ASN A 157 -5.44 7.24 -11.79
C ASN A 157 -5.04 8.61 -11.26
N ILE A 158 -3.79 8.82 -10.87
CA ILE A 158 -3.33 10.06 -10.26
C ILE A 158 -2.47 10.91 -11.20
N LYS A 159 -2.45 12.18 -10.92
CA LYS A 159 -1.53 13.16 -11.49
C LYS A 159 -0.41 13.42 -10.50
N THR A 160 0.72 12.80 -10.69
CA THR A 160 1.84 12.82 -9.75
C THR A 160 2.47 14.19 -9.55
N ALA A 161 2.29 15.12 -10.51
CA ALA A 161 2.77 16.50 -10.43
C ALA A 161 1.90 17.41 -9.51
N GLU A 162 0.68 16.97 -9.21
CA GLU A 162 -0.23 17.67 -8.30
C GLU A 162 -0.08 17.14 -6.87
N THR A 163 -0.80 17.71 -5.92
CA THR A 163 -0.91 17.14 -4.56
C THR A 163 -1.59 15.78 -4.66
N VAL A 164 -0.97 14.74 -4.11
CA VAL A 164 -1.52 13.39 -4.02
C VAL A 164 -1.86 13.08 -2.57
N TYR A 165 -3.12 12.74 -2.34
CA TYR A 165 -3.57 12.32 -1.02
C TYR A 165 -3.34 10.81 -0.84
N VAL A 166 -2.82 10.42 0.32
CA VAL A 166 -2.44 9.05 0.63
C VAL A 166 -3.25 8.55 1.80
N THR A 167 -4.18 7.63 1.56
CA THR A 167 -5.03 7.01 2.59
C THR A 167 -4.52 5.62 2.97
N GLU A 168 -5.03 5.04 4.06
CA GLU A 168 -4.71 3.67 4.45
C GLU A 168 -5.48 2.65 3.60
N GLY A 169 -6.77 2.86 3.39
CA GLY A 169 -7.68 1.95 2.72
C GLY A 169 -8.12 2.40 1.32
N PRO A 170 -8.28 1.47 0.36
CA PRO A 170 -8.76 1.79 -0.98
C PRO A 170 -10.14 2.47 -1.00
N PHE A 171 -11.05 2.09 -0.08
CA PHE A 171 -12.38 2.67 -0.05
C PHE A 171 -12.36 4.15 0.37
N ASP A 172 -11.47 4.52 1.30
CA ASP A 172 -11.30 5.92 1.70
C ASP A 172 -10.81 6.80 0.56
N SER A 173 -9.86 6.28 -0.24
CA SER A 173 -9.34 6.99 -1.40
C SER A 173 -10.41 7.27 -2.45
N THR A 174 -11.51 6.52 -2.50
CA THR A 174 -12.57 6.75 -3.50
C THR A 174 -13.35 8.05 -3.29
N PHE A 175 -13.26 8.65 -2.11
CA PHE A 175 -13.94 9.91 -1.75
C PHE A 175 -13.06 11.14 -1.94
N ILE A 176 -11.77 10.97 -2.22
CA ILE A 176 -10.80 12.05 -2.32
C ILE A 176 -10.24 12.10 -3.75
N SER A 177 -10.27 13.28 -4.35
CA SER A 177 -9.68 13.49 -5.67
C SER A 177 -8.17 13.34 -5.63
N ASN A 178 -7.57 12.81 -6.70
CA ASN A 178 -6.12 12.62 -6.85
C ASN A 178 -5.48 11.87 -5.67
N SER A 179 -6.05 10.72 -5.32
CA SER A 179 -5.66 9.95 -4.15
C SER A 179 -5.23 8.53 -4.48
N ILE A 180 -4.43 7.97 -3.59
CA ILE A 180 -3.99 6.57 -3.55
C ILE A 180 -4.24 5.97 -2.17
N ALA A 181 -4.17 4.63 -2.08
CA ALA A 181 -4.20 3.95 -0.79
C ALA A 181 -3.06 2.95 -0.65
N MET A 182 -2.50 2.86 0.56
CA MET A 182 -1.28 2.07 0.85
C MET A 182 -1.51 0.57 1.02
N CYS A 183 -2.74 0.08 1.10
CA CYS A 183 -3.10 -1.34 1.18
C CYS A 183 -2.28 -2.18 2.18
N GLY A 184 -1.92 -1.60 3.32
CA GLY A 184 -1.08 -2.25 4.33
C GLY A 184 0.43 -2.14 4.07
N ALA A 185 0.85 -1.26 3.17
CA ALA A 185 2.25 -0.86 3.00
C ALA A 185 2.51 0.42 3.78
N ASP A 186 3.74 0.57 4.24
CA ASP A 186 4.29 1.84 4.71
C ASP A 186 5.47 2.20 3.82
N GLY A 187 5.71 3.46 3.58
CA GLY A 187 6.94 3.84 2.92
C GLY A 187 6.90 5.09 2.06
N ASP A 188 7.99 5.29 1.39
CA ASP A 188 8.25 6.42 0.52
C ASP A 188 7.53 6.25 -0.83
N VAL A 189 6.57 7.13 -1.08
CA VAL A 189 5.81 7.16 -2.36
C VAL A 189 6.56 7.91 -3.47
N SER A 190 7.67 8.58 -3.16
CA SER A 190 8.48 9.34 -4.13
C SER A 190 9.02 8.46 -5.26
N LYS A 191 9.29 7.18 -4.95
CA LYS A 191 9.71 6.16 -5.93
C LYS A 191 8.74 5.99 -7.10
N TRP A 192 7.49 6.39 -6.91
CA TRP A 192 6.42 6.32 -7.90
C TRP A 192 6.15 7.65 -8.59
N GLY A 193 7.06 8.62 -8.40
CA GLY A 193 6.98 9.96 -9.01
C GLY A 193 6.07 10.93 -8.26
N ILE A 194 5.62 10.57 -7.07
CA ILE A 194 4.78 11.43 -6.22
C ILE A 194 5.73 12.34 -5.43
N THR A 195 5.72 13.63 -5.74
CA THR A 195 6.62 14.62 -5.13
C THR A 195 5.95 15.46 -4.05
N ASN A 196 4.64 15.42 -3.95
CA ASN A 196 3.85 16.28 -3.06
C ASN A 196 2.74 15.47 -2.36
N PRO A 197 3.11 14.47 -1.52
CA PRO A 197 2.12 13.67 -0.79
C PRO A 197 1.52 14.43 0.38
N VAL A 198 0.23 14.16 0.66
CA VAL A 198 -0.46 14.52 1.90
C VAL A 198 -1.08 13.26 2.47
N TRP A 199 -0.60 12.84 3.63
CA TRP A 199 -1.02 11.62 4.27
C TRP A 199 -2.27 11.81 5.13
N ILE A 200 -3.20 10.88 5.01
CA ILE A 200 -4.46 10.84 5.75
C ILE A 200 -4.53 9.48 6.43
N TYR A 201 -4.19 9.46 7.70
CA TYR A 201 -4.31 8.28 8.55
C TYR A 201 -5.70 8.16 9.14
N ASP A 202 -6.09 6.96 9.59
CA ASP A 202 -7.30 6.78 10.37
C ASP A 202 -7.29 7.70 11.60
N ASN A 203 -8.43 8.28 11.93
CA ASN A 203 -8.60 9.18 13.08
C ASN A 203 -8.67 8.38 14.39
N GLU A 204 -7.60 7.68 14.71
CA GLU A 204 -7.46 6.85 15.91
C GLU A 204 -6.33 7.36 16.82
N PRO A 205 -6.49 8.51 17.50
CA PRO A 205 -5.41 9.15 18.26
C PRO A 205 -4.90 8.35 19.47
N ARG A 206 -5.61 7.28 19.85
CA ARG A 206 -5.21 6.34 20.91
C ARG A 206 -4.57 5.06 20.36
N ASN A 207 -4.57 4.87 19.05
CA ASN A 207 -3.92 3.74 18.40
C ASN A 207 -2.43 4.05 18.24
N ARG A 208 -1.61 3.35 19.02
CA ARG A 208 -0.15 3.55 19.03
C ARG A 208 0.48 3.40 17.64
N GLN A 209 0.03 2.43 16.84
CA GLN A 209 0.58 2.21 15.49
C GLN A 209 0.29 3.40 14.57
N ILE A 210 -0.92 3.97 14.63
CA ILE A 210 -1.27 5.16 13.83
C ILE A 210 -0.44 6.36 14.26
N VAL A 211 -0.27 6.56 15.57
CA VAL A 211 0.54 7.66 16.10
C VAL A 211 2.01 7.52 15.69
N GLU A 212 2.58 6.33 15.75
CA GLU A 212 3.95 6.05 15.33
C GLU A 212 4.15 6.30 13.82
N ARG A 213 3.20 5.89 12.97
CA ARG A 213 3.22 6.16 11.53
C ARG A 213 3.13 7.65 11.23
N LEU A 214 2.22 8.35 11.90
CA LEU A 214 2.06 9.79 11.75
C LEU A 214 3.34 10.52 12.12
N SER A 215 3.97 10.18 13.26
CA SER A 215 5.25 10.75 13.69
C SER A 215 6.34 10.50 12.66
N ALA A 216 6.51 9.25 12.20
CA ALA A 216 7.52 8.88 11.22
C ALA A 216 7.32 9.62 9.87
N THR A 217 6.08 9.91 9.50
CA THR A 217 5.75 10.66 8.29
C THR A 217 6.14 12.14 8.43
N ILE A 218 5.87 12.74 9.59
CA ILE A 218 6.28 14.12 9.91
C ILE A 218 7.81 14.22 9.96
N ASP A 219 8.48 13.26 10.61
CA ASP A 219 9.94 13.24 10.72
C ASP A 219 10.63 13.10 9.35
N ARG A 220 9.96 12.47 8.40
CA ARG A 220 10.40 12.37 6.99
C ARG A 220 10.21 13.69 6.21
N GLY A 221 9.45 14.64 6.77
CA GLY A 221 9.15 15.92 6.14
C GLY A 221 7.90 15.94 5.26
N ASP A 222 7.12 14.86 5.26
CA ASP A 222 5.86 14.80 4.53
C ASP A 222 4.73 15.52 5.28
N ARG A 223 3.72 15.97 4.55
CA ARG A 223 2.53 16.59 5.12
C ARG A 223 1.53 15.53 5.58
N VAL A 224 0.87 15.80 6.69
CA VAL A 224 -0.20 14.94 7.25
C VAL A 224 -1.45 15.75 7.52
N VAL A 225 -2.61 15.12 7.40
CA VAL A 225 -3.89 15.70 7.85
C VAL A 225 -4.05 15.41 9.35
N ILE A 226 -4.33 16.44 10.11
CA ILE A 226 -4.72 16.34 11.52
C ILE A 226 -6.18 16.73 11.65
N PHE A 227 -7.00 15.78 12.06
CA PHE A 227 -8.43 16.03 12.23
C PHE A 227 -8.71 16.88 13.47
N PRO A 228 -9.64 17.83 13.37
CA PRO A 228 -10.12 18.57 14.53
C PRO A 228 -10.73 17.65 15.58
N LYS A 229 -10.67 18.05 16.87
CA LYS A 229 -11.16 17.24 18.00
C LYS A 229 -12.66 16.92 17.96
N ASN A 230 -13.44 17.71 17.24
CA ASN A 230 -14.88 17.49 17.06
C ASN A 230 -15.22 16.47 15.97
N ILE A 231 -14.25 16.01 15.19
CA ILE A 231 -14.41 14.89 14.25
C ILE A 231 -14.19 13.60 15.03
N LEU A 232 -15.23 12.80 15.15
CA LEU A 232 -15.22 11.54 15.93
C LEU A 232 -15.17 10.29 15.03
N GLU A 233 -15.46 10.45 13.77
CA GLU A 233 -15.45 9.40 12.77
C GLU A 233 -14.02 8.86 12.60
N LYS A 234 -13.94 7.55 12.39
CA LYS A 234 -12.68 6.84 12.35
C LYS A 234 -11.88 7.11 11.07
N ASP A 235 -12.55 7.04 9.94
CA ASP A 235 -11.93 7.10 8.62
C ASP A 235 -12.71 8.02 7.67
N ILE A 236 -12.19 8.26 6.48
CA ILE A 236 -12.81 9.13 5.47
C ILE A 236 -14.18 8.61 5.04
N ASN A 237 -14.34 7.29 4.90
CA ASN A 237 -15.63 6.73 4.54
C ASN A 237 -16.68 6.99 5.63
N ASP A 238 -16.33 6.82 6.90
CA ASP A 238 -17.23 7.08 8.03
C ASP A 238 -17.56 8.59 8.10
N MET A 239 -16.60 9.49 7.86
CA MET A 239 -16.82 10.93 7.75
C MET A 239 -17.81 11.28 6.64
N TYR A 240 -17.65 10.68 5.46
CA TYR A 240 -18.59 10.87 4.36
C TYR A 240 -20.01 10.39 4.71
N LEU A 241 -20.12 9.21 5.37
CA LEU A 241 -21.39 8.65 5.81
C LEU A 241 -22.12 9.52 6.84
N SER A 242 -21.38 10.24 7.70
CA SER A 242 -21.94 11.18 8.66
C SER A 242 -22.29 12.55 8.05
N GLY A 243 -22.02 12.76 6.75
CA GLY A 243 -22.33 13.99 6.04
C GLY A 243 -21.24 15.07 6.12
N GLN A 244 -20.04 14.70 6.55
CA GLN A 244 -18.88 15.63 6.52
C GLN A 244 -18.44 15.86 5.06
N ASN A 245 -17.95 17.07 4.79
CA ASN A 245 -17.29 17.35 3.52
C ASN A 245 -15.84 16.83 3.58
N VAL A 246 -15.54 15.81 2.80
CA VAL A 246 -14.22 15.15 2.74
C VAL A 246 -13.37 15.53 1.52
N GLN A 247 -13.82 16.52 0.73
CA GLN A 247 -13.10 17.05 -0.44
C GLN A 247 -12.41 18.36 -0.15
#